data_82d21f5edbb5161bc2e5fc8645b1f414
#
_entry.id   82d21f5edbb5161bc2e5fc8645b1f414
#
_cell.length_a   1.000
_cell.length_b   1.000
_cell.length_c   1.000
_cell.angle_alpha   90.00
_cell.angle_beta   90.00
_cell.angle_gamma   90.00
#
_symmetry.space_group_name_H-M   'P 1'
#
loop_
_entity.id
_entity.type
_entity.pdbx_description
1 polymer ?
#
loop_
_entity_poly.entity_id
_entity_poly.type
_entity_poly.pdbx_seq_one_letter_code
_entity_poly.pdbx_strand_id
1 'polypeptide(L)'
;MAKNIIFIPCVPSKHLSDVDNYKELSLSTWRHYANRIGAELMIMDTPLRNPDEMKITWQRWYVHDILESNNVEYDNIFMVDVDTMIHWNAPNIFEECANGKFRACVDNDNLGWLKESIEGYQHMFPDTKVDWETYFNCGIILMNKGHKDLCKTITSFYETNEQHILDLQHKTLKKGSDQTPVNYMVN
;
A
#
# COMPACT_ATOMS: atom_id res chain seq x y z
N MET A 1 11.61 19.88 -12.24
CA MET A 1 11.23 19.54 -10.84
C MET A 1 10.75 18.09 -10.84
N ALA A 2 11.03 17.33 -9.78
CA ALA A 2 10.54 15.97 -9.64
C ALA A 2 9.00 15.95 -9.65
N LYS A 3 8.40 14.97 -10.35
CA LYS A 3 6.94 14.78 -10.41
C LYS A 3 6.53 13.86 -9.27
N ASN A 4 5.88 14.41 -8.29
CA ASN A 4 5.47 13.73 -7.07
C ASN A 4 3.98 13.40 -7.11
N ILE A 5 3.63 12.13 -6.88
CA ILE A 5 2.25 11.64 -6.87
C ILE A 5 1.88 11.18 -5.46
N ILE A 6 0.75 11.62 -4.96
CA ILE A 6 0.06 11.02 -3.82
C ILE A 6 -0.99 10.08 -4.39
N PHE A 7 -0.88 8.78 -4.12
CA PHE A 7 -1.78 7.75 -4.65
C PHE A 7 -2.65 7.18 -3.54
N ILE A 8 -3.98 7.26 -3.71
CA ILE A 8 -4.96 6.81 -2.70
C ILE A 8 -5.95 5.83 -3.32
N PRO A 9 -5.89 4.53 -2.99
CA PRO A 9 -6.95 3.59 -3.31
C PRO A 9 -8.22 3.92 -2.51
N CYS A 10 -9.29 4.29 -3.18
CA CYS A 10 -10.57 4.68 -2.57
C CYS A 10 -11.74 3.98 -3.28
N VAL A 11 -11.74 2.66 -3.24
CA VAL A 11 -12.73 1.81 -3.92
C VAL A 11 -13.75 1.30 -2.91
N PRO A 12 -15.06 1.44 -3.16
CA PRO A 12 -16.10 0.82 -2.34
C PRO A 12 -15.91 -0.70 -2.27
N SER A 13 -15.97 -1.26 -1.08
CA SER A 13 -15.90 -2.70 -0.86
C SER A 13 -16.76 -3.09 0.33
N LYS A 14 -17.03 -4.40 0.52
CA LYS A 14 -17.73 -4.90 1.71
C LYS A 14 -17.05 -4.52 3.03
N HIS A 15 -15.74 -4.28 2.99
CA HIS A 15 -14.93 -3.92 4.15
C HIS A 15 -14.80 -2.41 4.34
N LEU A 16 -15.23 -1.61 3.35
CA LEU A 16 -15.18 -0.16 3.35
C LEU A 16 -16.56 0.37 2.92
N SER A 17 -17.57 0.17 3.76
CA SER A 17 -18.96 0.59 3.49
C SER A 17 -19.15 2.10 3.56
N ASP A 18 -18.33 2.79 4.35
CA ASP A 18 -18.44 4.23 4.60
C ASP A 18 -17.49 5.07 3.73
N VAL A 19 -17.26 4.63 2.49
CA VAL A 19 -16.35 5.31 1.54
C VAL A 19 -16.66 6.80 1.39
N ASP A 20 -17.93 7.19 1.46
CA ASP A 20 -18.32 8.60 1.32
C ASP A 20 -17.82 9.44 2.49
N ASN A 21 -17.81 8.93 3.72
CA ASN A 21 -17.22 9.60 4.87
C ASN A 21 -15.71 9.77 4.71
N TYR A 22 -15.01 8.73 4.23
CA TYR A 22 -13.58 8.83 3.95
C TYR A 22 -13.28 9.79 2.81
N LYS A 23 -14.11 9.84 1.76
CA LYS A 23 -13.97 10.82 0.68
C LYS A 23 -14.08 12.26 1.20
N GLU A 24 -15.02 12.53 2.07
CA GLU A 24 -15.21 13.87 2.61
C GLU A 24 -14.09 14.28 3.57
N LEU A 25 -13.78 13.45 4.55
CA LEU A 25 -12.82 13.77 5.61
C LEU A 25 -11.36 13.58 5.17
N SER A 26 -11.01 12.39 4.74
CA SER A 26 -9.64 12.02 4.38
C SER A 26 -9.16 12.77 3.13
N LEU A 27 -9.86 12.61 2.00
CA LEU A 27 -9.42 13.17 0.74
C LEU A 27 -9.37 14.71 0.75
N SER A 28 -10.16 15.38 1.58
CA SER A 28 -10.07 16.85 1.74
C SER A 28 -8.72 17.27 2.31
N THR A 29 -8.22 16.54 3.33
CA THR A 29 -6.89 16.81 3.93
C THR A 29 -5.76 16.53 2.95
N TRP A 30 -5.86 15.41 2.21
CA TRP A 30 -4.87 15.05 1.21
C TRP A 30 -4.82 16.00 0.01
N ARG A 31 -5.98 16.50 -0.46
CA ARG A 31 -6.03 17.55 -1.51
C ARG A 31 -5.35 18.84 -1.05
N HIS A 32 -5.64 19.27 0.16
CA HIS A 32 -5.01 20.48 0.73
C HIS A 32 -3.48 20.28 0.80
N TYR A 33 -3.04 19.15 1.34
CA TYR A 33 -1.61 18.84 1.46
C TYR A 33 -0.93 18.76 0.10
N ALA A 34 -1.49 18.01 -0.87
CA ALA A 34 -0.95 17.88 -2.22
C ALA A 34 -0.75 19.25 -2.89
N ASN A 35 -1.79 20.11 -2.83
CA ASN A 35 -1.72 21.46 -3.38
C ASN A 35 -0.61 22.30 -2.72
N ARG A 36 -0.46 22.20 -1.40
CA ARG A 36 0.54 22.95 -0.65
C ARG A 36 1.97 22.57 -1.01
N ILE A 37 2.23 21.30 -1.25
CA ILE A 37 3.59 20.78 -1.56
C ILE A 37 3.86 20.65 -3.06
N GLY A 38 2.88 21.00 -3.92
CA GLY A 38 3.01 20.89 -5.37
C GLY A 38 3.05 19.44 -5.89
N ALA A 39 2.37 18.51 -5.20
CA ALA A 39 2.21 17.14 -5.65
C ALA A 39 0.86 16.94 -6.36
N GLU A 40 0.78 15.98 -7.26
CA GLU A 40 -0.47 15.55 -7.89
C GLU A 40 -1.15 14.50 -7.01
N LEU A 41 -2.46 14.65 -6.79
CA LEU A 41 -3.27 13.67 -6.08
C LEU A 41 -4.01 12.77 -7.08
N MET A 42 -3.68 11.49 -7.07
CA MET A 42 -4.35 10.47 -7.86
C MET A 42 -5.17 9.54 -6.97
N ILE A 43 -6.46 9.44 -7.27
CA ILE A 43 -7.40 8.59 -6.53
C ILE A 43 -7.78 7.42 -7.43
N MET A 44 -7.50 6.20 -6.97
CA MET A 44 -7.98 4.99 -7.61
C MET A 44 -9.38 4.69 -7.06
N ASP A 45 -10.42 5.07 -7.79
CA ASP A 45 -11.84 4.87 -7.42
C ASP A 45 -12.51 3.70 -8.13
N THR A 46 -11.83 3.12 -9.10
CA THR A 46 -12.28 1.97 -9.87
C THR A 46 -11.33 0.81 -9.66
N PRO A 47 -11.82 -0.38 -9.26
CA PRO A 47 -10.96 -1.53 -9.04
C PRO A 47 -10.46 -2.12 -10.37
N LEU A 48 -9.25 -2.67 -10.37
CA LEU A 48 -8.69 -3.41 -11.51
C LEU A 48 -9.35 -4.78 -11.68
N ARG A 49 -9.70 -5.40 -10.56
CA ARG A 49 -10.39 -6.69 -10.47
C ARG A 49 -11.49 -6.61 -9.42
N ASN A 50 -12.45 -7.54 -9.48
CA ASN A 50 -13.48 -7.64 -8.45
C ASN A 50 -12.86 -7.66 -7.03
N PRO A 51 -13.21 -6.71 -6.13
CA PRO A 51 -12.63 -6.65 -4.78
C PRO A 51 -12.92 -7.88 -3.90
N ASP A 52 -13.95 -8.68 -4.24
CA ASP A 52 -14.25 -9.94 -3.56
C ASP A 52 -13.25 -11.06 -3.94
N GLU A 53 -12.65 -10.97 -5.12
CA GLU A 53 -11.62 -11.90 -5.62
C GLU A 53 -10.21 -11.42 -5.25
N MET A 54 -9.93 -10.14 -5.47
CA MET A 54 -8.65 -9.52 -5.16
C MET A 54 -8.87 -8.26 -4.32
N LYS A 55 -8.49 -8.30 -3.05
CA LYS A 55 -8.63 -7.12 -2.15
C LYS A 55 -7.91 -5.91 -2.72
N ILE A 56 -8.44 -4.72 -2.45
CA ILE A 56 -7.87 -3.44 -2.91
C ILE A 56 -6.43 -3.25 -2.41
N THR A 57 -6.11 -3.77 -1.23
CA THR A 57 -4.76 -3.76 -0.68
C THR A 57 -3.74 -4.48 -1.56
N TRP A 58 -4.14 -5.49 -2.33
CA TRP A 58 -3.30 -6.10 -3.35
C TRP A 58 -3.30 -5.31 -4.66
N GLN A 59 -4.46 -4.77 -5.06
CA GLN A 59 -4.60 -4.03 -6.32
C GLN A 59 -3.80 -2.73 -6.33
N ARG A 60 -3.55 -2.11 -5.18
CA ARG A 60 -2.75 -0.88 -5.09
C ARG A 60 -1.30 -1.06 -5.57
N TRP A 61 -0.76 -2.27 -5.53
CA TRP A 61 0.60 -2.57 -5.98
C TRP A 61 0.78 -2.49 -7.50
N TYR A 62 -0.31 -2.42 -8.27
CA TYR A 62 -0.27 -2.08 -9.70
C TYR A 62 -0.10 -0.58 -9.95
N VAL A 63 0.22 0.23 -8.94
CA VAL A 63 0.29 1.69 -9.04
C VAL A 63 1.16 2.17 -10.19
N HIS A 64 2.31 1.56 -10.45
CA HIS A 64 3.17 1.93 -11.57
C HIS A 64 2.49 1.70 -12.92
N ASP A 65 1.82 0.55 -13.10
CA ASP A 65 1.10 0.23 -14.33
C ASP A 65 -0.13 1.11 -14.51
N ILE A 66 -0.82 1.45 -13.40
CA ILE A 66 -1.95 2.40 -13.40
C ILE A 66 -1.48 3.78 -13.87
N LEU A 67 -0.40 4.31 -13.31
CA LEU A 67 0.14 5.60 -13.68
C LEU A 67 0.57 5.63 -15.16
N GLU A 68 1.31 4.62 -15.60
CA GLU A 68 1.80 4.52 -16.96
C GLU A 68 0.67 4.34 -18.00
N SER A 69 -0.34 3.51 -17.71
CA SER A 69 -1.49 3.32 -18.60
C SER A 69 -2.35 4.58 -18.76
N ASN A 70 -2.32 5.46 -17.77
CA ASN A 70 -2.98 6.77 -17.81
C ASN A 70 -2.06 7.89 -18.32
N ASN A 71 -0.86 7.57 -18.83
CA ASN A 71 0.15 8.53 -19.29
C ASN A 71 0.53 9.57 -18.23
N VAL A 72 0.48 9.20 -16.95
CA VAL A 72 0.91 10.04 -15.85
C VAL A 72 2.42 9.88 -15.66
N GLU A 73 3.15 10.97 -15.82
CA GLU A 73 4.59 10.99 -15.54
C GLU A 73 4.82 11.19 -14.04
N TYR A 74 5.73 10.41 -13.47
CA TYR A 74 6.06 10.46 -12.05
C TYR A 74 7.54 10.14 -11.81
N ASP A 75 8.07 10.66 -10.70
CA ASP A 75 9.37 10.30 -10.14
C ASP A 75 9.20 9.58 -8.80
N ASN A 76 8.32 10.13 -7.94
CA ASN A 76 8.05 9.61 -6.61
C ASN A 76 6.56 9.37 -6.40
N ILE A 77 6.24 8.35 -5.60
CA ILE A 77 4.87 7.95 -5.23
C ILE A 77 4.78 7.88 -3.71
N PHE A 78 3.85 8.60 -3.14
CA PHE A 78 3.42 8.43 -1.76
C PHE A 78 2.06 7.73 -1.76
N MET A 79 2.06 6.43 -1.50
CA MET A 79 0.86 5.61 -1.45
C MET A 79 0.33 5.56 -0.02
N VAL A 80 -0.96 5.91 0.15
CA VAL A 80 -1.59 5.96 1.47
C VAL A 80 -2.98 5.36 1.44
N ASP A 81 -3.40 4.76 2.55
CA ASP A 81 -4.75 4.22 2.70
C ASP A 81 -5.78 5.37 2.87
N VAL A 82 -6.98 5.17 2.35
CA VAL A 82 -8.04 6.18 2.34
C VAL A 82 -8.59 6.52 3.73
N ASP A 83 -8.39 5.66 4.71
CA ASP A 83 -8.77 5.88 6.13
C ASP A 83 -7.73 6.69 6.92
N THR A 84 -6.78 7.30 6.23
CA THR A 84 -5.76 8.18 6.81
C THR A 84 -6.11 9.66 6.61
N MET A 85 -5.64 10.51 7.50
CA MET A 85 -5.70 11.97 7.36
C MET A 85 -4.31 12.55 7.58
N ILE A 86 -3.97 13.59 6.81
CA ILE A 86 -2.72 14.30 6.98
C ILE A 86 -2.92 15.62 7.70
N HIS A 87 -2.00 15.93 8.61
CA HIS A 87 -2.04 17.21 9.29
C HIS A 87 -1.77 18.36 8.30
N TRP A 88 -2.55 19.43 8.38
CA TRP A 88 -2.49 20.55 7.45
C TRP A 88 -1.09 21.20 7.34
N ASN A 89 -0.26 21.10 8.37
CA ASN A 89 1.11 21.63 8.42
C ASN A 89 2.18 20.53 8.40
N ALA A 90 1.88 19.32 7.91
CA ALA A 90 2.86 18.25 7.78
C ALA A 90 4.00 18.67 6.84
N PRO A 91 5.25 18.33 7.11
CA PRO A 91 6.37 18.63 6.22
C PRO A 91 6.19 17.99 4.84
N ASN A 92 6.95 18.46 3.85
CA ASN A 92 6.92 17.84 2.52
C ASN A 92 7.61 16.47 2.57
N ILE A 93 6.80 15.40 2.53
CA ILE A 93 7.30 14.03 2.65
C ILE A 93 8.28 13.64 1.53
N PHE A 94 8.16 14.26 0.36
CA PHE A 94 9.04 13.95 -0.77
C PHE A 94 10.46 14.50 -0.62
N GLU A 95 10.68 15.47 0.26
CA GLU A 95 12.03 15.93 0.62
C GLU A 95 12.78 14.83 1.39
N GLU A 96 12.07 13.99 2.13
CA GLU A 96 12.60 12.82 2.81
C GLU A 96 12.95 11.66 1.86
N CYS A 97 12.42 11.68 0.63
CA CYS A 97 12.67 10.70 -0.42
C CYS A 97 13.99 10.91 -1.18
N ALA A 98 14.70 11.99 -0.94
CA ALA A 98 15.81 12.47 -1.79
C ALA A 98 16.93 11.44 -2.03
N ASN A 99 16.94 10.30 -1.35
CA ASN A 99 17.96 9.25 -1.50
C ASN A 99 17.44 7.96 -2.18
N GLY A 100 16.27 7.99 -2.79
CA GLY A 100 15.73 6.89 -3.60
C GLY A 100 15.36 5.60 -2.84
N LYS A 101 15.23 5.64 -1.52
CA LYS A 101 14.90 4.48 -0.71
C LYS A 101 13.40 4.27 -0.62
N PHE A 102 12.99 3.00 -0.58
CA PHE A 102 11.66 2.59 -0.10
C PHE A 102 11.53 2.94 1.39
N ARG A 103 10.41 3.53 1.78
CA ARG A 103 10.12 3.90 3.17
C ARG A 103 8.69 3.54 3.53
N ALA A 104 8.51 3.03 4.74
CA ALA A 104 7.21 2.74 5.33
C ALA A 104 7.26 3.00 6.83
N CYS A 105 6.10 3.08 7.46
CA CYS A 105 6.02 3.21 8.92
C CYS A 105 6.12 1.83 9.58
N VAL A 106 6.95 1.69 10.60
CA VAL A 106 7.00 0.46 11.42
C VAL A 106 5.65 0.25 12.08
N ASP A 107 5.15 -0.98 12.02
CA ASP A 107 3.89 -1.38 12.64
C ASP A 107 4.15 -1.96 14.05
N ASN A 108 3.78 -1.18 15.06
CA ASN A 108 4.01 -1.52 16.47
C ASN A 108 2.71 -1.82 17.24
N ASP A 109 1.56 -1.88 16.56
CA ASP A 109 0.28 -1.82 17.25
C ASP A 109 -0.03 -3.11 18.05
N ASN A 110 0.00 -4.28 17.41
CA ASN A 110 -0.38 -5.54 18.05
C ASN A 110 0.63 -6.66 17.79
N LEU A 111 1.57 -6.84 18.71
CA LEU A 111 2.63 -7.86 18.60
C LEU A 111 2.09 -9.28 18.48
N GLY A 112 0.98 -9.61 19.14
CA GLY A 112 0.33 -10.92 19.00
C GLY A 112 -0.17 -11.16 17.60
N TRP A 113 -0.84 -10.16 17.02
CA TRP A 113 -1.31 -10.21 15.63
C TRP A 113 -0.14 -10.32 14.64
N LEU A 114 0.92 -9.52 14.85
CA LEU A 114 2.14 -9.55 14.02
C LEU A 114 2.78 -10.93 14.02
N LYS A 115 3.00 -11.50 15.20
CA LYS A 115 3.59 -12.83 15.36
C LYS A 115 2.79 -13.90 14.66
N GLU A 116 1.48 -13.98 14.89
CA GLU A 116 0.61 -14.95 14.23
C GLU A 116 0.61 -14.78 12.70
N SER A 117 0.65 -13.54 12.21
CA SER A 117 0.67 -13.25 10.78
C SER A 117 2.01 -13.66 10.14
N ILE A 118 3.13 -13.33 10.77
CA ILE A 118 4.47 -13.72 10.33
C ILE A 118 4.57 -15.26 10.30
N GLU A 119 4.25 -15.95 11.40
CA GLU A 119 4.29 -17.41 11.48
C GLU A 119 3.37 -18.08 10.45
N GLY A 120 2.19 -17.51 10.22
CA GLY A 120 1.21 -18.03 9.27
C GLY A 120 1.67 -17.99 7.81
N TYR A 121 2.45 -16.98 7.43
CA TYR A 121 2.99 -16.85 6.06
C TYR A 121 4.39 -17.45 5.89
N GLN A 122 5.08 -17.85 6.97
CA GLN A 122 6.46 -18.35 6.94
C GLN A 122 6.69 -19.50 5.94
N HIS A 123 5.71 -20.38 5.79
CA HIS A 123 5.82 -21.54 4.89
C HIS A 123 5.86 -21.15 3.40
N MET A 124 5.40 -19.96 3.04
CA MET A 124 5.51 -19.42 1.67
C MET A 124 6.87 -18.76 1.41
N PHE A 125 7.63 -18.49 2.48
CA PHE A 125 8.95 -17.83 2.44
C PHE A 125 9.96 -18.60 3.30
N PRO A 126 10.30 -19.86 2.93
CA PRO A 126 11.10 -20.76 3.78
C PRO A 126 12.51 -20.22 4.07
N ASP A 127 13.08 -19.45 3.15
CA ASP A 127 14.46 -18.95 3.22
C ASP A 127 14.55 -17.51 3.77
N THR A 128 13.42 -16.87 4.07
CA THR A 128 13.36 -15.49 4.56
C THR A 128 12.79 -15.44 5.96
N LYS A 129 13.39 -14.61 6.80
CA LYS A 129 12.85 -14.30 8.14
C LYS A 129 12.49 -12.84 8.21
N VAL A 130 11.34 -12.54 8.76
CA VAL A 130 10.90 -11.17 9.06
C VAL A 130 11.11 -10.90 10.53
N ASP A 131 11.85 -9.84 10.82
CA ASP A 131 11.98 -9.33 12.17
C ASP A 131 10.77 -8.44 12.49
N TRP A 132 10.08 -8.73 13.58
CA TRP A 132 8.94 -7.94 14.04
C TRP A 132 9.31 -6.48 14.36
N GLU A 133 10.56 -6.19 14.72
CA GLU A 133 11.05 -4.82 14.99
C GLU A 133 11.13 -3.98 13.71
N THR A 134 11.28 -4.61 12.56
CA THR A 134 11.34 -3.95 11.25
C THR A 134 10.07 -4.15 10.43
N TYR A 135 9.08 -4.86 10.98
CA TYR A 135 7.81 -5.08 10.29
C TYR A 135 7.07 -3.75 10.10
N PHE A 136 6.67 -3.48 8.87
CA PHE A 136 6.07 -2.19 8.51
C PHE A 136 4.63 -2.32 8.04
N ASN A 137 3.89 -1.23 8.24
CA ASN A 137 2.54 -1.05 7.76
C ASN A 137 2.52 -0.68 6.27
N CYS A 138 1.72 -1.38 5.47
CA CYS A 138 1.58 -1.12 4.04
C CYS A 138 0.59 0.00 3.70
N GLY A 139 -0.06 0.62 4.67
CA GLY A 139 -0.99 1.73 4.48
C GLY A 139 -0.33 3.09 4.26
N ILE A 140 0.99 3.22 4.49
CA ILE A 140 1.75 4.44 4.29
C ILE A 140 3.12 4.09 3.72
N ILE A 141 3.29 4.27 2.41
CA ILE A 141 4.48 3.87 1.69
C ILE A 141 4.98 5.00 0.80
N LEU A 142 6.26 5.28 0.91
CA LEU A 142 6.96 6.22 0.05
C LEU A 142 7.95 5.44 -0.82
N MET A 143 7.80 5.55 -2.14
CA MET A 143 8.60 4.88 -3.14
C MET A 143 8.86 5.79 -4.34
N ASN A 144 9.69 5.35 -5.25
CA ASN A 144 9.96 6.05 -6.50
C ASN A 144 9.90 5.10 -7.70
N LYS A 145 10.12 5.62 -8.89
CA LYS A 145 10.10 4.87 -10.15
C LYS A 145 11.04 3.65 -10.15
N GLY A 146 12.15 3.69 -9.40
CA GLY A 146 13.08 2.56 -9.25
C GLY A 146 12.51 1.34 -8.54
N HIS A 147 11.37 1.47 -7.82
CA HIS A 147 10.72 0.37 -7.11
C HIS A 147 9.66 -0.36 -7.96
N LYS A 148 9.58 -0.07 -9.27
CA LYS A 148 8.62 -0.72 -10.18
C LYS A 148 8.78 -2.24 -10.19
N ASP A 149 10.00 -2.73 -10.19
CA ASP A 149 10.27 -4.18 -10.21
C ASP A 149 9.86 -4.85 -8.89
N LEU A 150 10.01 -4.17 -7.75
CA LEU A 150 9.46 -4.63 -6.48
C LEU A 150 7.93 -4.77 -6.55
N CYS A 151 7.23 -3.76 -7.04
CA CYS A 151 5.78 -3.82 -7.20
C CYS A 151 5.34 -4.96 -8.13
N LYS A 152 6.06 -5.19 -9.23
CA LYS A 152 5.83 -6.35 -10.11
C LYS A 152 6.07 -7.68 -9.41
N THR A 153 7.09 -7.78 -8.59
CA THR A 153 7.35 -8.99 -7.78
C THR A 153 6.18 -9.26 -6.85
N ILE A 154 5.65 -8.23 -6.18
CA ILE A 154 4.50 -8.34 -5.27
C ILE A 154 3.24 -8.79 -6.01
N THR A 155 2.93 -8.18 -7.14
CA THR A 155 1.73 -8.53 -7.93
C THR A 155 1.84 -9.93 -8.53
N SER A 156 3.00 -10.30 -9.08
CA SER A 156 3.25 -11.65 -9.62
C SER A 156 3.20 -12.73 -8.54
N PHE A 157 3.68 -12.43 -7.32
CA PHE A 157 3.55 -13.33 -6.18
C PHE A 157 2.07 -13.58 -5.85
N TYR A 158 1.24 -12.53 -5.80
CA TYR A 158 -0.19 -12.71 -5.59
C TYR A 158 -0.82 -13.56 -6.69
N GLU A 159 -0.60 -13.22 -7.95
CA GLU A 159 -1.19 -13.93 -9.10
C GLU A 159 -0.80 -15.43 -9.12
N THR A 160 0.44 -15.73 -8.75
CA THR A 160 0.91 -17.13 -8.70
C THR A 160 0.31 -17.90 -7.52
N ASN A 161 0.03 -17.24 -6.40
CA ASN A 161 -0.38 -17.86 -5.15
C ASN A 161 -1.82 -17.50 -4.75
N GLU A 162 -2.62 -16.93 -5.64
CA GLU A 162 -3.93 -16.33 -5.35
C GLU A 162 -4.81 -17.25 -4.48
N GLN A 163 -5.04 -18.48 -4.91
CA GLN A 163 -5.91 -19.40 -4.17
C GLN A 163 -5.38 -19.71 -2.76
N HIS A 164 -4.08 -19.86 -2.63
CA HIS A 164 -3.46 -20.15 -1.33
C HIS A 164 -3.55 -18.95 -0.39
N ILE A 165 -3.32 -17.75 -0.91
CA ILE A 165 -3.47 -16.49 -0.16
C ILE A 165 -4.92 -16.30 0.29
N LEU A 166 -5.89 -16.53 -0.58
CA LEU A 166 -7.32 -16.44 -0.24
C LEU A 166 -7.69 -17.47 0.85
N ASP A 167 -7.18 -18.68 0.78
CA ASP A 167 -7.41 -19.70 1.79
C ASP A 167 -6.78 -19.32 3.14
N LEU A 168 -5.59 -18.78 3.17
CA LEU A 168 -4.97 -18.24 4.38
C LEU A 168 -5.82 -17.12 4.98
N GLN A 169 -6.19 -16.14 4.18
CA GLN A 169 -6.92 -14.95 4.64
C GLN A 169 -8.35 -15.27 5.12
N HIS A 170 -9.04 -16.19 4.48
CA HIS A 170 -10.46 -16.43 4.77
C HIS A 170 -10.71 -17.66 5.64
N LYS A 171 -9.86 -18.69 5.59
CA LYS A 171 -10.10 -19.97 6.26
C LYS A 171 -9.15 -20.20 7.44
N THR A 172 -7.85 -19.98 7.24
CA THR A 172 -6.82 -20.40 8.21
C THR A 172 -6.46 -19.30 9.19
N LEU A 173 -5.86 -18.21 8.71
CA LEU A 173 -5.46 -17.08 9.57
C LEU A 173 -6.64 -16.17 9.90
N LYS A 174 -7.58 -16.01 8.97
CA LYS A 174 -8.73 -15.10 9.04
C LYS A 174 -8.33 -13.65 9.29
N LYS A 175 -7.13 -13.28 8.88
CA LYS A 175 -6.55 -11.96 9.05
C LYS A 175 -5.47 -11.69 8.00
N GLY A 176 -5.02 -10.43 7.96
CA GLY A 176 -3.99 -9.99 7.06
C GLY A 176 -4.49 -9.78 5.63
N SER A 177 -3.60 -9.27 4.83
CA SER A 177 -3.82 -9.05 3.41
C SER A 177 -2.45 -9.11 2.72
N ASP A 178 -2.01 -8.02 2.13
CA ASP A 178 -0.72 -7.87 1.44
C ASP A 178 0.45 -7.64 2.39
N GLN A 179 0.20 -7.04 3.55
CA GLN A 179 1.24 -6.51 4.44
C GLN A 179 2.31 -7.55 4.83
N THR A 180 1.91 -8.73 5.29
CA THR A 180 2.89 -9.75 5.71
C THR A 180 3.70 -10.31 4.54
N PRO A 181 3.11 -10.73 3.41
CA PRO A 181 3.88 -11.13 2.24
C PRO A 181 4.84 -10.04 1.75
N VAL A 182 4.40 -8.78 1.72
CA VAL A 182 5.26 -7.67 1.30
C VAL A 182 6.44 -7.49 2.26
N ASN A 183 6.23 -7.61 3.56
CA ASN A 183 7.32 -7.59 4.53
C ASN A 183 8.36 -8.70 4.29
N TYR A 184 7.93 -9.90 3.88
CA TYR A 184 8.83 -10.97 3.49
C TYR A 184 9.62 -10.68 2.22
N MET A 185 9.05 -9.93 1.27
CA MET A 185 9.70 -9.63 -0.02
C MET A 185 10.65 -8.43 0.07
N VAL A 186 10.48 -7.56 1.05
CA VAL A 186 11.30 -6.34 1.23
C VAL A 186 12.48 -6.59 2.17
N ASN A 187 12.35 -7.49 3.15
CA ASN A 187 13.42 -7.91 4.05
C ASN A 187 14.25 -9.02 3.41
#